data_7028b80fa985f5b5d454228f17dafeac
#
_entry.id   7028b80fa985f5b5d454228f17dafeac
#
_cell.length_a   1.000
_cell.length_b   1.000
_cell.length_c   1.000
_cell.angle_alpha   90.00
_cell.angle_beta   90.00
_cell.angle_gamma   90.00
#
_symmetry.space_group_name_H-M   'P 1'
#
loop_
_entity.id
_entity.type
_entity.pdbx_description
1 polymer ?
#
loop_
_entity_poly.entity_id
_entity_poly.type
_entity_poly.pdbx_seq_one_letter_code
_entity_poly.pdbx_strand_id
1 'polypeptide(L)'
;REDSPSGLFTRDMLTQLDAVFQRMAAPLVLKLYLDDTALSAELETYMTQLCALTEKLTLVKEESMDTEVADIQERPCVRICREDGSWTGLAFHGVPGGHEFTSFVLGLYNAAGPGQTLDEETLRRVRSLPAVKMQILVSLSCTMCPELVTAAQRIAAENPLVTAEVYDLNHFPRLRERY
;
A
#
# COMPACT_ATOMS: atom_id res chain seq x y z
N ARG A 1 -17.79 -22.33 -4.48
CA ARG A 1 -17.18 -21.53 -3.43
C ARG A 1 -15.65 -21.63 -3.53
N GLU A 2 -15.10 -20.74 -4.31
CA GLU A 2 -13.66 -20.71 -4.53
C GLU A 2 -13.07 -19.48 -3.87
N ASP A 3 -12.87 -19.59 -2.56
CA ASP A 3 -12.04 -18.65 -1.82
C ASP A 3 -10.57 -19.00 -2.08
N SER A 4 -9.67 -18.11 -1.76
CA SER A 4 -8.25 -18.42 -1.81
C SER A 4 -7.96 -19.68 -0.97
N PRO A 5 -6.88 -20.41 -1.24
CA PRO A 5 -6.57 -21.62 -0.49
C PRO A 5 -6.51 -21.42 1.03
N SER A 6 -6.33 -20.18 1.48
CA SER A 6 -6.27 -19.82 2.90
C SER A 6 -7.56 -19.22 3.44
N GLY A 7 -8.54 -18.89 2.59
CA GLY A 7 -9.76 -18.19 2.99
C GLY A 7 -9.57 -16.71 3.35
N LEU A 8 -8.38 -16.11 3.12
CA LEU A 8 -8.14 -14.69 3.41
C LEU A 8 -8.84 -13.76 2.44
N PHE A 9 -8.99 -14.18 1.19
CA PHE A 9 -9.59 -13.36 0.15
C PHE A 9 -10.91 -13.96 -0.31
N THR A 10 -11.96 -13.15 -0.27
CA THR A 10 -13.26 -13.54 -0.79
C THR A 10 -13.23 -13.58 -2.32
N ARG A 11 -14.27 -14.14 -2.93
CA ARG A 11 -14.40 -14.15 -4.39
C ARG A 11 -14.37 -12.74 -4.97
N ASP A 12 -15.07 -11.79 -4.35
CA ASP A 12 -15.08 -10.39 -4.80
C ASP A 12 -13.71 -9.75 -4.71
N MET A 13 -12.97 -10.02 -3.64
CA MET A 13 -11.59 -9.55 -3.48
C MET A 13 -10.69 -10.12 -4.57
N LEU A 14 -10.80 -11.43 -4.85
CA LEU A 14 -10.02 -12.08 -5.89
C LEU A 14 -10.34 -11.51 -7.28
N THR A 15 -11.60 -11.18 -7.55
CA THR A 15 -12.01 -10.55 -8.80
C THR A 15 -11.37 -9.17 -8.96
N GLN A 16 -11.36 -8.36 -7.90
CA GLN A 16 -10.71 -7.04 -7.91
C GLN A 16 -9.20 -7.17 -8.16
N LEU A 17 -8.56 -8.11 -7.46
CA LEU A 17 -7.12 -8.36 -7.62
C LEU A 17 -6.78 -8.77 -9.04
N ASP A 18 -7.51 -9.71 -9.61
CA ASP A 18 -7.27 -10.19 -10.96
C ASP A 18 -7.41 -9.06 -11.99
N ALA A 19 -8.43 -8.24 -11.86
CA ALA A 19 -8.63 -7.09 -12.74
C ALA A 19 -7.45 -6.10 -12.70
N VAL A 20 -6.92 -5.84 -11.50
CA VAL A 20 -5.77 -4.95 -11.33
C VAL A 20 -4.49 -5.60 -11.86
N PHE A 21 -4.25 -6.86 -11.57
CA PHE A 21 -3.06 -7.55 -12.04
C PHE A 21 -2.96 -7.54 -13.56
N GLN A 22 -4.08 -7.70 -14.25
CA GLN A 22 -4.11 -7.65 -15.71
C GLN A 22 -3.80 -6.27 -16.27
N ARG A 23 -4.09 -5.21 -15.54
CA ARG A 23 -3.89 -3.82 -15.98
C ARG A 23 -2.55 -3.24 -15.61
N MET A 24 -1.86 -3.82 -14.63
CA MET A 24 -0.56 -3.30 -14.18
C MET A 24 0.45 -3.30 -15.31
N ALA A 25 1.03 -2.12 -15.58
CA ALA A 25 2.00 -1.96 -16.65
C ALA A 25 3.39 -2.50 -16.31
N ALA A 26 3.70 -2.63 -15.03
CA ALA A 26 5.01 -3.10 -14.56
C ALA A 26 4.87 -3.96 -13.31
N PRO A 27 5.83 -4.88 -13.07
CA PRO A 27 5.88 -5.60 -11.79
C PRO A 27 6.22 -4.67 -10.63
N LEU A 28 5.87 -5.10 -9.43
CA LEU A 28 6.15 -4.38 -8.19
C LEU A 28 6.84 -5.30 -7.19
N VAL A 29 7.57 -4.69 -6.28
CA VAL A 29 8.17 -5.35 -5.12
C VAL A 29 7.47 -4.80 -3.88
N LEU A 30 6.90 -5.68 -3.06
CA LEU A 30 6.32 -5.33 -1.78
C LEU A 30 7.36 -5.61 -0.70
N LYS A 31 7.84 -4.55 -0.05
CA LYS A 31 8.86 -4.67 0.99
C LYS A 31 8.20 -4.61 2.37
N LEU A 32 8.45 -5.64 3.18
CA LEU A 32 7.91 -5.74 4.53
C LEU A 32 8.94 -5.29 5.56
N TYR A 33 8.49 -4.47 6.49
CA TYR A 33 9.27 -4.02 7.63
C TYR A 33 8.53 -4.46 8.89
N LEU A 34 8.99 -5.54 9.50
CA LEU A 34 8.27 -6.26 10.54
C LEU A 34 8.95 -6.09 11.91
N ASP A 35 8.18 -6.34 12.96
CA ASP A 35 8.65 -6.50 14.33
C ASP A 35 8.16 -7.86 14.87
N ASP A 36 8.22 -8.07 16.18
CA ASP A 36 7.84 -9.34 16.79
C ASP A 36 6.37 -9.41 17.24
N THR A 37 5.53 -8.49 16.76
CA THR A 37 4.12 -8.44 17.14
C THR A 37 3.26 -9.43 16.35
N ALA A 38 2.07 -9.75 16.90
CA ALA A 38 1.07 -10.54 16.19
C ALA A 38 0.60 -9.88 14.90
N LEU A 39 0.52 -8.54 14.89
CA LEU A 39 0.15 -7.78 13.70
C LEU A 39 1.16 -7.96 12.57
N SER A 40 2.46 -8.01 12.91
CA SER A 40 3.51 -8.29 11.91
C SER A 40 3.34 -9.67 11.30
N ALA A 41 3.01 -10.67 12.10
CA ALA A 41 2.75 -12.02 11.60
C ALA A 41 1.53 -12.06 10.68
N GLU A 42 0.47 -11.31 11.00
CA GLU A 42 -0.71 -11.17 10.14
C GLU A 42 -0.36 -10.51 8.80
N LEU A 43 0.39 -9.44 8.83
CA LEU A 43 0.80 -8.73 7.62
C LEU A 43 1.66 -9.63 6.74
N GLU A 44 2.60 -10.35 7.30
CA GLU A 44 3.45 -11.28 6.56
C GLU A 44 2.63 -12.36 5.88
N THR A 45 1.70 -12.98 6.59
CA THR A 45 0.80 -13.99 6.04
C THR A 45 -0.05 -13.43 4.91
N TYR A 46 -0.62 -12.25 5.13
CA TYR A 46 -1.47 -11.56 4.16
C TYR A 46 -0.70 -11.26 2.86
N MET A 47 0.49 -10.68 2.98
CA MET A 47 1.28 -10.30 1.82
C MET A 47 1.88 -11.51 1.10
N THR A 48 2.24 -12.56 1.83
CA THR A 48 2.70 -13.81 1.23
C THR A 48 1.61 -14.40 0.33
N GLN A 49 0.38 -14.42 0.81
CA GLN A 49 -0.73 -14.98 0.02
C GLN A 49 -1.13 -14.07 -1.13
N LEU A 50 -1.08 -12.75 -0.94
CA LEU A 50 -1.33 -11.80 -2.01
C LEU A 50 -0.33 -11.97 -3.16
N CYS A 51 0.95 -12.01 -2.84
CA CYS A 51 2.01 -12.15 -3.85
C CYS A 51 2.01 -13.51 -4.54
N ALA A 52 1.47 -14.54 -3.88
CA ALA A 52 1.33 -15.87 -4.49
C ALA A 52 0.29 -15.91 -5.61
N LEU A 53 -0.58 -14.91 -5.71
CA LEU A 53 -1.65 -14.86 -6.71
C LEU A 53 -1.18 -14.41 -8.08
N THR A 54 -0.01 -13.80 -8.20
CA THR A 54 0.49 -13.25 -9.46
C THR A 54 2.02 -13.20 -9.46
N GLU A 55 2.60 -13.35 -10.65
CA GLU A 55 4.04 -13.16 -10.85
C GLU A 55 4.45 -11.69 -10.89
N LYS A 56 3.48 -10.78 -10.98
CA LYS A 56 3.75 -9.33 -11.02
C LYS A 56 4.09 -8.73 -9.66
N LEU A 57 3.90 -9.48 -8.57
CA LEU A 57 4.23 -9.05 -7.22
C LEU A 57 5.30 -9.95 -6.63
N THR A 58 6.38 -9.34 -6.15
CA THR A 58 7.44 -10.03 -5.42
C THR A 58 7.45 -9.53 -3.99
N LEU A 59 7.60 -10.42 -3.03
CA LEU A 59 7.64 -10.09 -1.61
C LEU A 59 9.08 -10.13 -1.11
N VAL A 60 9.52 -9.09 -0.43
CA VAL A 60 10.85 -9.01 0.20
C VAL A 60 10.67 -8.58 1.65
N LYS A 61 11.29 -9.32 2.57
CA LYS A 61 11.37 -8.91 3.98
C LYS A 61 12.68 -8.17 4.19
N GLU A 62 12.59 -6.92 4.62
CA GLU A 62 13.77 -6.11 4.89
C GLU A 62 14.31 -6.41 6.30
N GLU A 63 15.62 -6.62 6.38
CA GLU A 63 16.28 -6.86 7.64
C GLU A 63 16.42 -5.56 8.43
N SER A 64 16.31 -5.68 9.75
CA SER A 64 16.32 -4.54 10.67
C SER A 64 17.66 -3.79 10.77
N MET A 65 18.69 -4.31 10.13
CA MET A 65 20.05 -3.75 10.20
C MET A 65 20.37 -2.76 9.08
N ASP A 66 19.48 -2.59 8.11
CA ASP A 66 19.67 -1.62 7.03
C ASP A 66 19.39 -0.21 7.56
N THR A 67 20.28 0.74 7.24
CA THR A 67 20.15 2.14 7.68
C THR A 67 18.92 2.82 7.11
N GLU A 68 18.48 2.43 5.91
CA GLU A 68 17.23 2.94 5.33
C GLU A 68 16.00 2.49 6.11
N VAL A 69 16.11 1.35 6.80
CA VAL A 69 15.03 0.74 7.58
C VAL A 69 14.92 1.36 8.97
N ALA A 70 16.01 1.92 9.49
CA ALA A 70 16.05 2.48 10.85
C ALA A 70 15.05 3.63 11.05
N ASP A 71 14.68 4.32 9.96
CA ASP A 71 13.75 5.44 10.02
C ASP A 71 12.28 5.01 10.08
N ILE A 72 11.97 3.74 9.85
CA ILE A 72 10.61 3.24 9.91
C ILE A 72 10.26 2.92 11.36
N GLN A 73 9.57 3.84 12.00
CA GLN A 73 9.24 3.74 13.42
C GLN A 73 7.93 3.02 13.70
N GLU A 74 6.98 3.10 12.79
CA GLU A 74 5.65 2.49 12.97
C GLU A 74 5.57 1.17 12.19
N ARG A 75 5.99 0.09 12.85
CA ARG A 75 5.94 -1.27 12.29
C ARG A 75 4.72 -2.02 12.82
N PRO A 76 4.16 -2.97 12.05
CA PRO A 76 4.61 -3.41 10.72
C PRO A 76 4.19 -2.44 9.62
N CYS A 77 4.97 -2.48 8.54
CA CYS A 77 4.74 -1.64 7.38
C CYS A 77 5.02 -2.43 6.10
N VAL A 78 4.23 -2.20 5.06
CA VAL A 78 4.52 -2.63 3.70
C VAL A 78 4.73 -1.41 2.83
N ARG A 79 5.86 -1.35 2.13
CA ARG A 79 6.13 -0.34 1.11
C ARG A 79 5.93 -0.93 -0.27
N ILE A 80 5.24 -0.19 -1.13
CA ILE A 80 5.09 -0.55 -2.54
C ILE A 80 6.28 0.02 -3.29
N CYS A 81 7.11 -0.85 -3.84
CA CYS A 81 8.33 -0.47 -4.54
C CYS A 81 8.28 -0.90 -6.00
N ARG A 82 9.10 -0.23 -6.82
CA ARG A 82 9.27 -0.59 -8.23
C ARG A 82 10.10 -1.87 -8.34
N GLU A 83 10.16 -2.42 -9.54
CA GLU A 83 10.93 -3.64 -9.81
C GLU A 83 12.40 -3.53 -9.42
N ASP A 84 13.00 -2.34 -9.55
CA ASP A 84 14.38 -2.09 -9.16
C ASP A 84 14.56 -1.91 -7.65
N GLY A 85 13.49 -2.00 -6.87
CA GLY A 85 13.49 -1.85 -5.42
C GLY A 85 13.32 -0.43 -4.92
N SER A 86 13.28 0.59 -5.80
CA SER A 86 13.07 1.97 -5.40
C SER A 86 11.63 2.19 -4.92
N TRP A 87 11.47 3.00 -3.88
CA TRP A 87 10.17 3.24 -3.29
C TRP A 87 9.30 4.15 -4.16
N THR A 88 8.03 3.78 -4.35
CA THR A 88 7.06 4.59 -5.09
C THR A 88 6.47 5.74 -4.28
N GLY A 89 6.74 5.77 -2.98
CA GLY A 89 6.13 6.71 -2.06
C GLY A 89 4.87 6.18 -1.37
N LEU A 90 4.40 5.00 -1.75
CA LEU A 90 3.19 4.40 -1.16
C LEU A 90 3.55 3.37 -0.09
N ALA A 91 2.90 3.48 1.07
CA ALA A 91 3.09 2.53 2.17
C ALA A 91 1.81 2.36 2.97
N PHE A 92 1.67 1.19 3.59
CA PHE A 92 0.57 0.91 4.50
C PHE A 92 1.15 0.33 5.81
N HIS A 93 0.79 0.97 6.93
CA HIS A 93 1.18 0.52 8.27
C HIS A 93 0.01 -0.22 8.90
N GLY A 94 0.12 -1.53 9.00
CA GLY A 94 -0.95 -2.45 9.37
C GLY A 94 -1.33 -3.37 8.22
N VAL A 95 -2.42 -4.10 8.35
CA VAL A 95 -2.95 -4.99 7.31
C VAL A 95 -4.01 -4.25 6.50
N PRO A 96 -3.81 -4.08 5.17
CA PRO A 96 -4.77 -3.34 4.33
C PRO A 96 -6.01 -4.18 4.00
N GLY A 97 -6.82 -4.46 5.01
CA GLY A 97 -8.07 -5.19 4.89
C GLY A 97 -9.27 -4.27 5.09
N GLY A 98 -10.44 -4.88 5.34
CA GLY A 98 -11.67 -4.14 5.55
C GLY A 98 -11.96 -3.18 4.41
N HIS A 99 -12.35 -1.94 4.75
CA HIS A 99 -12.65 -0.92 3.75
C HIS A 99 -11.42 -0.38 3.03
N GLU A 100 -10.20 -0.65 3.51
CA GLU A 100 -8.97 -0.22 2.86
C GLU A 100 -8.41 -1.27 1.88
N PHE A 101 -9.06 -2.41 1.71
CA PHE A 101 -8.62 -3.40 0.73
C PHE A 101 -8.64 -2.84 -0.69
N THR A 102 -9.75 -2.27 -1.11
CA THR A 102 -9.90 -1.71 -2.47
C THR A 102 -8.91 -0.57 -2.72
N SER A 103 -8.73 0.33 -1.75
CA SER A 103 -7.77 1.43 -1.89
C SER A 103 -6.34 0.92 -2.03
N PHE A 104 -5.96 -0.12 -1.27
CA PHE A 104 -4.65 -0.73 -1.40
C PHE A 104 -4.44 -1.35 -2.79
N VAL A 105 -5.45 -2.07 -3.29
CA VAL A 105 -5.41 -2.69 -4.62
C VAL A 105 -5.28 -1.62 -5.71
N LEU A 106 -6.03 -0.53 -5.61
CA LEU A 106 -5.88 0.61 -6.53
C LEU A 106 -4.51 1.27 -6.38
N GLY A 107 -3.94 1.27 -5.18
CA GLY A 107 -2.57 1.72 -4.95
C GLY A 107 -1.54 0.92 -5.74
N LEU A 108 -1.71 -0.38 -5.83
CA LEU A 108 -0.86 -1.24 -6.67
C LEU A 108 -0.96 -0.82 -8.14
N TYR A 109 -2.15 -0.60 -8.63
CA TYR A 109 -2.38 -0.16 -10.00
C TYR A 109 -1.75 1.23 -10.27
N ASN A 110 -1.94 2.17 -9.36
CA ASN A 110 -1.37 3.51 -9.48
C ASN A 110 0.16 3.48 -9.42
N ALA A 111 0.73 2.63 -8.58
CA ALA A 111 2.19 2.51 -8.45
C ALA A 111 2.82 1.84 -9.68
N ALA A 112 2.18 0.80 -10.21
CA ALA A 112 2.69 0.05 -11.36
C ALA A 112 2.46 0.77 -12.69
N GLY A 113 1.47 1.66 -12.72
CA GLY A 113 1.03 2.32 -13.94
C GLY A 113 0.13 1.44 -14.82
N PRO A 114 -0.59 2.08 -15.73
CA PRO A 114 -0.59 3.52 -16.00
C PRO A 114 -1.26 4.35 -14.91
N GLY A 115 -2.00 3.73 -13.99
CA GLY A 115 -2.70 4.39 -12.93
C GLY A 115 -4.06 4.97 -13.35
N GLN A 116 -4.80 5.45 -12.37
CA GLN A 116 -6.10 6.06 -12.60
C GLN A 116 -5.96 7.34 -13.43
N THR A 117 -6.87 7.53 -14.37
CA THR A 117 -6.82 8.68 -15.28
C THR A 117 -7.03 9.99 -14.53
N LEU A 118 -6.17 10.98 -14.81
CA LEU A 118 -6.31 12.35 -14.35
C LEU A 118 -6.37 13.26 -15.57
N ASP A 119 -7.12 14.38 -15.47
CA ASP A 119 -7.09 15.38 -16.54
C ASP A 119 -5.74 16.08 -16.61
N GLU A 120 -5.44 16.73 -17.73
CA GLU A 120 -4.13 17.35 -17.99
C GLU A 120 -3.79 18.44 -16.97
N GLU A 121 -4.77 19.22 -16.54
CA GLU A 121 -4.54 20.28 -15.56
C GLU A 121 -4.20 19.71 -14.19
N THR A 122 -4.91 18.69 -13.74
CA THR A 122 -4.64 18.00 -12.50
C THR A 122 -3.25 17.35 -12.52
N LEU A 123 -2.90 16.68 -13.62
CA LEU A 123 -1.56 16.09 -13.78
C LEU A 123 -0.47 17.15 -13.67
N ARG A 124 -0.65 18.29 -14.31
CA ARG A 124 0.32 19.39 -14.25
C ARG A 124 0.50 19.89 -12.82
N ARG A 125 -0.60 20.07 -12.10
CA ARG A 125 -0.59 20.51 -10.70
C ARG A 125 0.11 19.50 -9.79
N VAL A 126 -0.20 18.22 -9.96
CA VAL A 126 0.41 17.15 -9.18
C VAL A 126 1.92 17.11 -9.42
N ARG A 127 2.34 17.17 -10.67
CA ARG A 127 3.76 17.13 -11.05
C ARG A 127 4.55 18.36 -10.58
N SER A 128 3.88 19.46 -10.29
CA SER A 128 4.50 20.69 -9.81
C SER A 128 4.56 20.82 -8.30
N LEU A 129 3.99 19.87 -7.56
CA LEU A 129 4.02 19.91 -6.10
C LEU A 129 5.44 19.81 -5.55
N PRO A 130 5.75 20.56 -4.49
CA PRO A 130 7.02 20.40 -3.79
C PRO A 130 7.04 19.07 -3.03
N ALA A 131 8.17 18.77 -2.38
CA ALA A 131 8.26 17.58 -1.53
C ALA A 131 7.21 17.63 -0.40
N VAL A 132 6.36 16.62 -0.36
CA VAL A 132 5.28 16.50 0.63
C VAL A 132 5.25 15.08 1.16
N LYS A 133 5.19 14.95 2.49
CA LYS A 133 4.98 13.67 3.16
C LYS A 133 3.57 13.64 3.72
N MET A 134 2.69 12.88 3.08
CA MET A 134 1.32 12.73 3.56
C MET A 134 1.23 11.53 4.50
N GLN A 135 0.66 11.75 5.67
CA GLN A 135 0.29 10.68 6.61
C GLN A 135 -1.22 10.64 6.67
N ILE A 136 -1.80 9.52 6.28
CA ILE A 136 -3.24 9.34 6.24
C ILE A 136 -3.64 8.35 7.35
N LEU A 137 -4.39 8.84 8.31
CA LEU A 137 -4.82 8.05 9.46
C LEU A 137 -6.22 7.51 9.20
N VAL A 138 -6.35 6.17 9.21
CA VAL A 138 -7.59 5.51 8.84
C VAL A 138 -8.05 4.53 9.90
N SER A 139 -9.35 4.17 9.82
CA SER A 139 -9.90 3.00 10.47
C SER A 139 -10.42 2.06 9.38
N LEU A 140 -10.14 0.76 9.49
CA LEU A 140 -10.59 -0.22 8.48
C LEU A 140 -12.11 -0.34 8.41
N SER A 141 -12.83 0.16 9.40
CA SER A 141 -14.30 0.22 9.41
C SER A 141 -14.87 1.54 8.87
N CYS A 142 -14.02 2.49 8.51
CA CYS A 142 -14.44 3.80 7.99
C CYS A 142 -14.81 3.67 6.51
N THR A 143 -16.03 4.07 6.14
CA THR A 143 -16.51 4.00 4.74
C THR A 143 -16.05 5.18 3.89
N MET A 144 -15.62 6.27 4.52
CA MET A 144 -15.20 7.51 3.84
C MET A 144 -13.69 7.57 3.59
N CYS A 145 -12.90 6.83 4.37
CA CYS A 145 -11.45 6.87 4.27
C CYS A 145 -10.88 6.39 2.93
N PRO A 146 -11.43 5.36 2.26
CA PRO A 146 -10.85 4.83 1.03
C PRO A 146 -10.73 5.85 -0.11
N GLU A 147 -11.64 6.78 -0.24
CA GLU A 147 -11.55 7.82 -1.28
C GLU A 147 -10.33 8.73 -1.06
N LEU A 148 -10.13 9.16 0.17
CA LEU A 148 -8.97 9.98 0.54
C LEU A 148 -7.66 9.23 0.30
N VAL A 149 -7.61 7.98 0.74
CA VAL A 149 -6.41 7.13 0.58
C VAL A 149 -6.09 6.97 -0.90
N THR A 150 -7.07 6.61 -1.72
CA THR A 150 -6.88 6.41 -3.16
C THR A 150 -6.37 7.67 -3.84
N ALA A 151 -6.94 8.83 -3.51
CA ALA A 151 -6.51 10.11 -4.08
C ALA A 151 -5.06 10.45 -3.68
N ALA A 152 -4.71 10.27 -2.42
CA ALA A 152 -3.36 10.52 -1.92
C ALA A 152 -2.34 9.61 -2.59
N GLN A 153 -2.67 8.33 -2.73
CA GLN A 153 -1.80 7.35 -3.41
C GLN A 153 -1.60 7.70 -4.88
N ARG A 154 -2.66 8.14 -5.57
CA ARG A 154 -2.55 8.54 -6.97
C ARG A 154 -1.61 9.72 -7.14
N ILE A 155 -1.68 10.70 -6.26
CA ILE A 155 -0.78 11.86 -6.26
C ILE A 155 0.67 11.43 -6.03
N ALA A 156 0.92 10.61 -5.03
CA ALA A 156 2.27 10.15 -4.71
C ALA A 156 2.87 9.31 -5.84
N ALA A 157 2.07 8.46 -6.48
CA ALA A 157 2.53 7.64 -7.60
C ALA A 157 2.95 8.49 -8.81
N GLU A 158 2.36 9.67 -8.99
CA GLU A 158 2.64 10.56 -10.11
C GLU A 158 3.82 11.50 -9.86
N ASN A 159 4.13 11.80 -8.59
CA ASN A 159 5.19 12.76 -8.24
C ASN A 159 6.19 12.11 -7.26
N PRO A 160 7.46 11.90 -7.68
CA PRO A 160 8.45 11.23 -6.82
C PRO A 160 8.84 12.02 -5.57
N LEU A 161 8.48 13.30 -5.47
CA LEU A 161 8.71 14.12 -4.28
C LEU A 161 7.62 13.97 -3.24
N VAL A 162 6.54 13.27 -3.56
CA VAL A 162 5.38 13.10 -2.68
C VAL A 162 5.30 11.67 -2.18
N THR A 163 5.09 11.50 -0.88
CA THR A 163 4.83 10.19 -0.28
C THR A 163 3.45 10.16 0.36
N ALA A 164 2.82 8.98 0.35
CA ALA A 164 1.53 8.75 0.98
C ALA A 164 1.65 7.49 1.84
N GLU A 165 1.73 7.67 3.15
CA GLU A 165 1.78 6.58 4.11
C GLU A 165 0.47 6.50 4.86
N VAL A 166 -0.17 5.34 4.81
CA VAL A 166 -1.46 5.08 5.46
C VAL A 166 -1.23 4.31 6.75
N TYR A 167 -1.92 4.71 7.82
CA TYR A 167 -1.78 4.11 9.14
C TYR A 167 -3.14 3.67 9.67
N ASP A 168 -3.24 2.42 10.09
CA ASP A 168 -4.41 1.92 10.80
C ASP A 168 -4.35 2.37 12.27
N LEU A 169 -5.16 3.34 12.62
CA LEU A 169 -5.17 3.95 13.95
C LEU A 169 -5.43 2.97 15.09
N ASN A 170 -6.08 1.85 14.81
CA ASN A 170 -6.35 0.84 15.84
C ASN A 170 -5.08 0.16 16.34
N HIS A 171 -4.00 0.21 15.55
CA HIS A 171 -2.73 -0.43 15.87
C HIS A 171 -1.60 0.55 16.19
N PHE A 172 -1.84 1.86 16.01
CA PHE A 172 -0.83 2.88 16.24
C PHE A 172 -1.36 3.99 17.16
N PRO A 173 -1.56 3.70 18.46
CA PRO A 173 -2.18 4.63 19.40
C PRO A 173 -1.40 5.94 19.59
N ARG A 174 -0.07 5.93 19.41
CA ARG A 174 0.73 7.16 19.51
C ARG A 174 0.34 8.20 18.46
N LEU A 175 -0.04 7.74 17.27
CA LEU A 175 -0.51 8.66 16.23
C LEU A 175 -1.88 9.22 16.56
N ARG A 176 -2.75 8.41 17.16
CA ARG A 176 -4.06 8.86 17.60
C ARG A 176 -3.95 9.96 18.66
N GLU A 177 -2.98 9.87 19.55
CA GLU A 177 -2.75 10.89 20.59
C GLU A 177 -2.17 12.19 20.03
N ARG A 178 -1.43 12.12 18.93
CA ARG A 178 -0.79 13.28 18.30
C ARG A 178 -1.78 14.13 17.52
N TYR A 179 -2.82 13.57 16.97
CA TYR A 179 -3.81 14.21 16.09
C TYR A 179 -5.22 14.01 16.64
#